data_cbe9deee7ae9b2ba7787a86a3a2de380
#
_entry.id   cbe9deee7ae9b2ba7787a86a3a2de380
#
_cell.length_a   1.000
_cell.length_b   1.000
_cell.length_c   1.000
_cell.angle_alpha   90.00
_cell.angle_beta   90.00
_cell.angle_gamma   90.00
#
_symmetry.space_group_name_H-M   'P 1'
#
loop_
_entity.id
_entity.type
_entity.pdbx_description
1 polymer ?
#
loop_
_entity_poly.entity_id
_entity_poly.type
_entity_poly.pdbx_seq_one_letter_code
_entity_poly.pdbx_strand_id
1 'polypeptide(L)'
;MRKTGRSVVFVSVATMLAGAALIDVALAQGDPPPVVPGGTSETTPLYTVKDGNQVDPKTLAGWKTWRAMACERCHGASQEGLVGPALVNSLKVLTKDQFHTTITQGRVEKGMPNFGGVQLVQDNWENLYAYLKGRSEGNIAPGHLYPIQADQKAAKQ
;
A
#
# COMPACT_ATOMS: atom_id res chain seq x y z
N MET A 1 20.17 63.48 -6.94
CA MET A 1 21.33 64.09 -6.24
C MET A 1 21.45 63.52 -4.84
N ARG A 2 22.66 63.12 -4.48
CA ARG A 2 23.32 62.65 -3.24
C ARG A 2 23.52 61.14 -3.26
N LYS A 3 24.60 60.71 -3.60
CA LYS A 3 25.99 60.34 -3.30
C LYS A 3 26.27 60.13 -1.82
N THR A 4 27.08 59.05 -1.63
CA THR A 4 28.02 58.74 -0.55
C THR A 4 27.46 57.75 0.47
N GLY A 5 28.19 56.74 0.96
CA GLY A 5 29.64 56.54 0.89
C GLY A 5 30.00 55.10 1.32
N ARG A 6 31.06 54.67 0.79
CA ARG A 6 31.81 53.46 1.09
C ARG A 6 32.42 53.54 2.48
N SER A 7 32.30 52.49 3.30
CA SER A 7 33.24 52.24 4.38
C SER A 7 33.76 50.82 4.29
N VAL A 8 35.00 50.75 3.89
CA VAL A 8 35.85 49.58 3.93
C VAL A 8 36.48 49.53 5.32
N VAL A 9 36.25 48.48 6.06
CA VAL A 9 37.00 48.20 7.29
C VAL A 9 37.85 46.96 7.01
N PHE A 10 39.15 47.21 6.87
CA PHE A 10 40.18 46.19 6.98
C PHE A 10 40.38 45.87 8.46
N VAL A 11 40.29 44.64 8.86
CA VAL A 11 40.81 44.14 10.11
C VAL A 11 41.71 42.95 9.84
N SER A 12 42.88 43.12 10.38
CA SER A 12 44.11 42.37 10.19
C SER A 12 44.06 40.91 10.60
N VAL A 13 44.84 40.16 9.87
CA VAL A 13 45.34 38.83 10.12
C VAL A 13 46.00 38.73 11.50
N ALA A 14 45.58 37.76 12.30
CA ALA A 14 46.40 37.25 13.41
C ALA A 14 46.48 35.71 13.24
N THR A 15 47.64 35.30 12.78
CA THR A 15 48.09 33.93 12.71
C THR A 15 48.36 33.40 14.13
N MET A 16 47.67 32.35 14.57
CA MET A 16 48.13 31.52 15.69
C MET A 16 48.18 30.06 15.23
N LEU A 17 49.39 29.58 15.09
CA LEU A 17 49.73 28.17 15.04
C LEU A 17 49.61 27.62 16.48
N ALA A 18 48.82 26.57 16.68
CA ALA A 18 49.00 25.65 17.81
C ALA A 18 48.31 24.31 17.52
N GLY A 19 49.10 23.27 17.48
CA GLY A 19 48.79 21.94 18.04
C GLY A 19 47.90 21.04 17.23
N ALA A 20 48.50 20.21 16.38
CA ALA A 20 47.90 19.00 15.90
C ALA A 20 47.74 17.97 17.04
N ALA A 21 46.54 17.74 17.50
CA ALA A 21 46.18 16.54 18.22
C ALA A 21 45.37 15.64 17.26
N LEU A 22 46.03 14.64 16.69
CA LEU A 22 45.40 13.58 15.94
C LEU A 22 44.58 12.75 16.94
N ILE A 23 43.29 12.96 16.99
CA ILE A 23 42.37 12.03 17.61
C ILE A 23 42.03 10.99 16.55
N ASP A 24 42.68 9.83 16.64
CA ASP A 24 42.28 8.63 15.92
C ASP A 24 40.88 8.24 16.42
N VAL A 25 39.86 8.68 15.72
CA VAL A 25 38.50 8.12 15.85
C VAL A 25 38.52 6.79 15.14
N ALA A 26 38.80 5.73 15.87
CA ALA A 26 38.54 4.36 15.42
C ALA A 26 37.04 4.26 15.11
N LEU A 27 36.71 4.34 13.82
CA LEU A 27 35.41 3.94 13.31
C LEU A 27 35.28 2.43 13.59
N ALA A 28 34.57 2.07 14.65
CA ALA A 28 34.10 0.73 14.85
C ALA A 28 33.18 0.41 13.65
N GLN A 29 33.75 -0.23 12.64
CA GLN A 29 33.00 -0.91 11.60
C GLN A 29 32.32 -2.08 12.30
N GLY A 30 31.06 -1.87 12.73
CA GLY A 30 30.21 -2.97 13.14
C GLY A 30 30.03 -3.88 11.92
N ASP A 31 30.47 -5.12 12.06
CA ASP A 31 30.20 -6.14 11.04
C ASP A 31 28.73 -6.17 10.72
N PRO A 32 28.35 -6.19 9.42
CA PRO A 32 26.95 -6.38 9.04
C PRO A 32 26.47 -7.70 9.65
N PRO A 33 25.23 -7.76 10.17
CA PRO A 33 24.71 -9.00 10.73
C PRO A 33 24.82 -10.12 9.70
N PRO A 34 25.10 -11.38 10.11
CA PRO A 34 25.25 -12.46 9.17
C PRO A 34 24.00 -12.60 8.31
N VAL A 35 24.19 -12.48 6.99
CA VAL A 35 23.15 -12.79 6.02
C VAL A 35 22.88 -14.27 6.15
N VAL A 36 21.75 -14.64 6.78
CA VAL A 36 21.28 -16.02 6.84
C VAL A 36 20.80 -16.38 5.43
N PRO A 37 21.50 -17.24 4.67
CA PRO A 37 20.99 -17.70 3.39
C PRO A 37 19.95 -18.77 3.68
N GLY A 38 18.69 -18.53 3.30
CA GLY A 38 17.69 -19.59 3.31
C GLY A 38 16.44 -19.24 4.08
N GLY A 39 15.76 -18.21 3.66
CA GLY A 39 14.31 -18.13 3.76
C GLY A 39 13.82 -17.95 2.35
N THR A 40 13.38 -19.02 1.70
CA THR A 40 12.43 -18.89 0.58
C THR A 40 11.22 -18.21 1.17
N SER A 41 11.20 -16.88 1.04
CA SER A 41 9.98 -16.12 1.25
C SER A 41 9.04 -16.60 0.15
N GLU A 42 8.28 -17.64 0.42
CA GLU A 42 7.07 -17.94 -0.34
C GLU A 42 6.18 -16.72 -0.16
N THR A 43 6.37 -15.74 -1.04
CA THR A 43 5.50 -14.59 -1.11
C THR A 43 4.15 -15.14 -1.57
N THR A 44 3.31 -15.50 -0.61
CA THR A 44 1.93 -15.91 -0.89
C THR A 44 1.32 -14.82 -1.76
N PRO A 45 0.84 -15.13 -2.95
CA PRO A 45 0.27 -14.13 -3.84
C PRO A 45 -0.89 -13.42 -3.14
N LEU A 46 -1.04 -12.14 -3.42
CA LEU A 46 -2.10 -11.31 -2.82
C LEU A 46 -3.49 -11.88 -3.11
N TYR A 47 -3.68 -12.46 -4.28
CA TYR A 47 -4.89 -13.18 -4.71
C TYR A 47 -4.51 -14.27 -5.72
N THR A 48 -5.38 -15.27 -5.83
CA THR A 48 -5.28 -16.30 -6.88
C THR A 48 -6.58 -16.29 -7.68
N VAL A 49 -6.46 -16.30 -9.01
CA VAL A 49 -7.62 -16.32 -9.91
C VAL A 49 -7.41 -17.35 -11.03
N LYS A 50 -8.48 -18.06 -11.37
CA LYS A 50 -8.59 -19.00 -12.50
C LYS A 50 -9.81 -18.59 -13.34
N ASP A 51 -9.65 -18.59 -14.65
CA ASP A 51 -10.72 -18.27 -15.63
C ASP A 51 -11.42 -16.91 -15.36
N GLY A 52 -10.71 -15.98 -14.73
CA GLY A 52 -11.18 -14.62 -14.44
C GLY A 52 -12.21 -14.50 -13.33
N ASN A 53 -12.91 -15.56 -12.93
CA ASN A 53 -13.99 -15.49 -11.93
C ASN A 53 -13.95 -16.56 -10.85
N GLN A 54 -13.04 -17.52 -10.91
CA GLN A 54 -12.79 -18.46 -9.84
C GLN A 54 -11.61 -17.94 -9.01
N VAL A 55 -11.81 -17.77 -7.71
CA VAL A 55 -10.82 -17.13 -6.84
C VAL A 55 -10.56 -17.95 -5.59
N ASP A 56 -9.41 -17.72 -4.96
CA ASP A 56 -9.09 -18.30 -3.66
C ASP A 56 -10.10 -17.87 -2.57
N PRO A 57 -10.18 -18.60 -1.44
CA PRO A 57 -11.15 -18.33 -0.38
C PRO A 57 -11.05 -16.93 0.22
N LYS A 58 -9.85 -16.37 0.35
CA LYS A 58 -9.64 -15.02 0.90
C LYS A 58 -10.16 -13.95 -0.05
N THR A 59 -9.80 -14.05 -1.32
CA THR A 59 -10.31 -13.15 -2.36
C THR A 59 -11.84 -13.24 -2.49
N LEU A 60 -12.40 -14.44 -2.38
CA LEU A 60 -13.85 -14.63 -2.35
C LEU A 60 -14.51 -13.96 -1.14
N ALA A 61 -13.87 -14.02 0.04
CA ALA A 61 -14.35 -13.33 1.23
C ALA A 61 -14.32 -11.79 1.02
N GLY A 62 -13.30 -11.27 0.36
CA GLY A 62 -13.23 -9.87 -0.03
C GLY A 62 -14.37 -9.43 -0.95
N TRP A 63 -14.68 -10.23 -1.98
CA TRP A 63 -15.85 -9.99 -2.84
C TRP A 63 -17.17 -10.05 -2.06
N LYS A 64 -17.33 -11.00 -1.16
CA LYS A 64 -18.54 -11.08 -0.30
C LYS A 64 -18.67 -9.85 0.60
N THR A 65 -17.56 -9.37 1.16
CA THR A 65 -17.54 -8.13 1.96
C THR A 65 -17.94 -6.93 1.12
N TRP A 66 -17.41 -6.79 -0.09
CA TRP A 66 -17.83 -5.78 -1.08
C TRP A 66 -19.36 -5.76 -1.27
N ARG A 67 -19.94 -6.94 -1.49
CA ARG A 67 -21.40 -7.09 -1.68
C ARG A 67 -22.20 -6.78 -0.42
N ALA A 68 -21.77 -7.33 0.73
CA ALA A 68 -22.47 -7.15 2.00
C ALA A 68 -22.51 -5.68 2.46
N MET A 69 -21.42 -4.95 2.17
CA MET A 69 -21.32 -3.53 2.51
C MET A 69 -21.93 -2.61 1.44
N ALA A 70 -22.50 -3.19 0.39
CA ALA A 70 -23.15 -2.46 -0.71
C ALA A 70 -22.28 -1.34 -1.32
N CYS A 71 -20.96 -1.56 -1.39
CA CYS A 71 -20.00 -0.58 -1.89
C CYS A 71 -20.28 -0.19 -3.35
N GLU A 72 -20.87 -1.10 -4.11
CA GLU A 72 -21.29 -0.88 -5.51
C GLU A 72 -22.29 0.26 -5.68
N ARG A 73 -23.07 0.61 -4.67
CA ARG A 73 -24.02 1.72 -4.75
C ARG A 73 -23.34 3.06 -5.02
N CYS A 74 -22.11 3.20 -4.57
CA CYS A 74 -21.33 4.42 -4.78
C CYS A 74 -20.23 4.25 -5.81
N HIS A 75 -19.61 3.06 -5.87
CA HIS A 75 -18.43 2.83 -6.71
C HIS A 75 -18.73 2.13 -8.05
N GLY A 76 -20.01 1.83 -8.32
CA GLY A 76 -20.45 1.10 -9.52
C GLY A 76 -20.29 -0.42 -9.36
N ALA A 77 -21.13 -1.19 -10.06
CA ALA A 77 -21.19 -2.66 -9.94
C ALA A 77 -19.91 -3.36 -10.40
N SER A 78 -19.22 -2.76 -11.37
CA SER A 78 -17.92 -3.21 -11.87
C SER A 78 -16.74 -2.38 -11.34
N GLN A 79 -16.95 -1.60 -10.29
CA GLN A 79 -15.98 -0.67 -9.67
C GLN A 79 -15.51 0.45 -10.61
N GLU A 80 -16.29 0.74 -11.62
CA GLU A 80 -16.07 1.77 -12.65
C GLU A 80 -16.27 3.20 -12.15
N GLY A 81 -16.86 3.37 -10.96
CA GLY A 81 -17.26 4.65 -10.38
C GLY A 81 -18.72 4.97 -10.67
N LEU A 82 -19.34 5.77 -9.78
CA LEU A 82 -20.67 6.34 -9.92
C LEU A 82 -20.68 7.70 -9.22
N VAL A 83 -21.17 7.78 -7.97
CA VAL A 83 -21.00 8.97 -7.11
C VAL A 83 -19.63 8.96 -6.42
N GLY A 84 -19.08 7.78 -6.19
CA GLY A 84 -17.71 7.57 -5.71
C GLY A 84 -16.74 7.32 -6.87
N PRO A 85 -15.44 7.41 -6.62
CA PRO A 85 -14.43 7.22 -7.67
C PRO A 85 -14.39 5.79 -8.21
N ALA A 86 -13.89 5.64 -9.45
CA ALA A 86 -13.58 4.35 -10.06
C ALA A 86 -12.48 3.62 -9.29
N LEU A 87 -12.82 2.54 -8.59
CA LEU A 87 -11.85 1.78 -7.81
C LEU A 87 -10.89 0.98 -8.69
N VAL A 88 -11.31 0.57 -9.88
CA VAL A 88 -10.42 -0.05 -10.88
C VAL A 88 -9.25 0.87 -11.28
N ASN A 89 -9.40 2.18 -11.13
CA ASN A 89 -8.31 3.14 -11.34
C ASN A 89 -7.60 3.47 -10.03
N SER A 90 -8.34 3.68 -8.95
CA SER A 90 -7.77 4.08 -7.65
C SER A 90 -6.80 3.03 -7.11
N LEU A 91 -7.13 1.74 -7.23
CA LEU A 91 -6.29 0.64 -6.72
C LEU A 91 -5.02 0.39 -7.56
N LYS A 92 -4.84 1.05 -8.70
CA LYS A 92 -3.58 1.01 -9.44
C LYS A 92 -2.46 1.71 -8.68
N VAL A 93 -2.79 2.76 -7.93
CA VAL A 93 -1.83 3.63 -7.25
C VAL A 93 -1.95 3.58 -5.72
N LEU A 94 -3.08 3.14 -5.18
CA LEU A 94 -3.33 3.11 -3.74
C LEU A 94 -2.56 1.94 -3.11
N THR A 95 -1.70 2.24 -2.14
CA THR A 95 -1.03 1.21 -1.35
C THR A 95 -2.01 0.51 -0.40
N LYS A 96 -1.63 -0.66 0.13
CA LYS A 96 -2.43 -1.41 1.09
C LYS A 96 -2.73 -0.58 2.35
N ASP A 97 -1.74 0.13 2.88
CA ASP A 97 -1.89 0.97 4.08
C ASP A 97 -2.79 2.19 3.82
N GLN A 98 -2.63 2.83 2.65
CA GLN A 98 -3.52 3.92 2.23
C GLN A 98 -4.96 3.46 2.05
N PHE A 99 -5.15 2.25 1.51
CA PHE A 99 -6.48 1.65 1.41
C PHE A 99 -7.07 1.38 2.79
N HIS A 100 -6.31 0.76 3.70
CA HIS A 100 -6.73 0.51 5.09
C HIS A 100 -7.15 1.80 5.80
N THR A 101 -6.30 2.84 5.74
CA THR A 101 -6.63 4.16 6.29
C THR A 101 -7.90 4.73 5.68
N THR A 102 -8.04 4.65 4.34
CA THR A 102 -9.21 5.19 3.65
C THR A 102 -10.51 4.47 4.05
N ILE A 103 -10.50 3.15 4.16
CA ILE A 103 -11.72 2.40 4.49
C ILE A 103 -12.09 2.52 5.97
N THR A 104 -11.10 2.59 6.87
CA THR A 104 -11.33 2.71 8.30
C THR A 104 -11.77 4.11 8.71
N GLN A 105 -11.17 5.15 8.14
CA GLN A 105 -11.49 6.55 8.47
C GLN A 105 -12.64 7.11 7.63
N GLY A 106 -12.86 6.56 6.42
CA GLY A 106 -13.79 7.10 5.45
C GLY A 106 -13.27 8.40 4.81
N ARG A 107 -14.16 9.05 4.09
CA ARG A 107 -14.04 10.41 3.56
C ARG A 107 -15.41 11.06 3.70
N VAL A 108 -15.82 11.29 4.96
CA VAL A 108 -17.18 11.65 5.33
C VAL A 108 -17.61 12.94 4.65
N GLU A 109 -16.70 13.91 4.53
CA GLU A 109 -16.92 15.17 3.83
C GLU A 109 -17.19 15.01 2.32
N LYS A 110 -16.85 13.83 1.76
CA LYS A 110 -17.09 13.44 0.35
C LYS A 110 -18.15 12.35 0.22
N GLY A 111 -18.86 12.05 1.31
CA GLY A 111 -19.95 11.08 1.33
C GLY A 111 -19.51 9.61 1.50
N MET A 112 -18.22 9.31 1.69
CA MET A 112 -17.78 7.96 1.99
C MET A 112 -17.80 7.71 3.50
N PRO A 113 -18.61 6.77 4.00
CA PRO A 113 -18.70 6.48 5.44
C PRO A 113 -17.37 5.94 5.99
N ASN A 114 -17.22 6.06 7.31
CA ASN A 114 -16.21 5.39 8.10
C ASN A 114 -16.67 3.92 8.36
N PHE A 115 -15.83 2.96 7.99
CA PHE A 115 -16.08 1.54 8.24
C PHE A 115 -15.23 0.95 9.36
N GLY A 116 -14.46 1.78 10.07
CA GLY A 116 -13.57 1.36 11.14
C GLY A 116 -14.27 0.69 12.32
N GLY A 117 -15.56 0.97 12.55
CA GLY A 117 -16.40 0.30 13.56
C GLY A 117 -17.16 -0.92 13.05
N VAL A 118 -17.03 -1.30 11.78
CA VAL A 118 -17.77 -2.43 11.19
C VAL A 118 -16.93 -3.70 11.25
N GLN A 119 -17.28 -4.64 12.12
CA GLN A 119 -16.52 -5.88 12.37
C GLN A 119 -16.25 -6.66 11.08
N LEU A 120 -17.23 -6.81 10.20
CA LEU A 120 -17.06 -7.51 8.92
C LEU A 120 -15.94 -6.90 8.07
N VAL A 121 -15.81 -5.58 8.08
CA VAL A 121 -14.74 -4.87 7.35
C VAL A 121 -13.41 -5.05 8.06
N GLN A 122 -13.38 -4.95 9.38
CA GLN A 122 -12.17 -5.16 10.17
C GLN A 122 -11.57 -6.54 9.94
N ASP A 123 -12.39 -7.58 9.92
CA ASP A 123 -11.96 -8.95 9.72
C ASP A 123 -11.54 -9.25 8.27
N ASN A 124 -11.99 -8.46 7.31
CA ASN A 124 -11.85 -8.77 5.89
C ASN A 124 -11.25 -7.65 5.03
N TRP A 125 -10.72 -6.57 5.59
CA TRP A 125 -10.21 -5.46 4.78
C TRP A 125 -9.04 -5.85 3.86
N GLU A 126 -8.16 -6.77 4.30
CA GLU A 126 -7.08 -7.30 3.46
C GLU A 126 -7.62 -8.12 2.30
N ASN A 127 -8.61 -8.96 2.58
CA ASN A 127 -9.31 -9.76 1.58
C ASN A 127 -10.04 -8.86 0.56
N LEU A 128 -10.66 -7.79 1.05
CA LEU A 128 -11.30 -6.77 0.22
C LEU A 128 -10.28 -6.03 -0.65
N TYR A 129 -9.12 -5.67 -0.09
CA TYR A 129 -8.03 -5.09 -0.85
C TYR A 129 -7.55 -6.04 -1.95
N ALA A 130 -7.34 -7.31 -1.64
CA ALA A 130 -6.92 -8.32 -2.61
C ALA A 130 -7.91 -8.45 -3.78
N TYR A 131 -9.20 -8.53 -3.48
CA TYR A 131 -10.26 -8.55 -4.50
C TYR A 131 -10.21 -7.30 -5.39
N LEU A 132 -10.23 -6.10 -4.80
CA LEU A 132 -10.25 -4.85 -5.54
C LEU A 132 -8.95 -4.62 -6.34
N LYS A 133 -7.82 -5.10 -5.82
CA LYS A 133 -6.54 -5.05 -6.52
C LYS A 133 -6.57 -5.94 -7.76
N GLY A 134 -7.05 -7.17 -7.64
CA GLY A 134 -7.23 -8.07 -8.80
C GLY A 134 -8.20 -7.51 -9.85
N ARG A 135 -9.25 -6.78 -9.41
CA ARG A 135 -10.14 -6.03 -10.31
C ARG A 135 -9.40 -4.93 -11.05
N SER A 136 -8.58 -4.15 -10.34
CA SER A 136 -7.84 -3.01 -10.91
C SER A 136 -6.76 -3.43 -11.89
N GLU A 137 -6.22 -4.63 -11.73
CA GLU A 137 -5.22 -5.24 -12.61
C GLU A 137 -5.85 -5.97 -13.81
N GLY A 138 -7.19 -6.09 -13.83
CA GLY A 138 -7.93 -6.75 -14.91
C GLY A 138 -7.89 -8.28 -14.84
N ASN A 139 -7.29 -8.86 -13.79
CA ASN A 139 -7.17 -10.31 -13.62
C ASN A 139 -8.49 -10.94 -13.14
N ILE A 140 -9.27 -10.22 -12.33
CA ILE A 140 -10.58 -10.66 -11.86
C ILE A 140 -11.67 -9.98 -12.71
N ALA A 141 -12.52 -10.77 -13.34
CA ALA A 141 -13.64 -10.28 -14.13
C ALA A 141 -14.71 -9.61 -13.24
N PRO A 142 -15.52 -8.65 -13.76
CA PRO A 142 -16.68 -8.14 -13.05
C PRO A 142 -17.76 -9.21 -12.89
N GLY A 143 -18.62 -9.04 -11.88
CA GLY A 143 -19.77 -9.90 -11.66
C GLY A 143 -19.59 -10.91 -10.52
N HIS A 144 -20.16 -12.11 -10.70
CA HIS A 144 -20.16 -13.13 -9.66
C HIS A 144 -18.85 -13.90 -9.61
N LEU A 145 -18.32 -14.11 -8.39
CA LEU A 145 -17.12 -14.90 -8.16
C LEU A 145 -17.47 -16.25 -7.53
N TYR A 146 -16.69 -17.24 -7.88
CA TYR A 146 -16.81 -18.62 -7.41
C TYR A 146 -15.52 -19.05 -6.70
N PRO A 147 -15.58 -20.01 -5.78
CA PRO A 147 -14.35 -20.59 -5.23
C PRO A 147 -13.63 -21.41 -6.29
N ILE A 148 -12.30 -21.33 -6.32
CA ILE A 148 -11.48 -22.27 -7.09
C ILE A 148 -11.82 -23.68 -6.61
N GLN A 149 -12.28 -24.52 -7.53
CA GLN A 149 -12.49 -25.94 -7.24
C GLN A 149 -11.15 -26.64 -7.27
N ALA A 150 -10.78 -27.33 -6.19
CA ALA A 150 -9.66 -28.25 -6.22
C ALA A 150 -9.94 -29.28 -7.30
N ASP A 151 -8.98 -29.48 -8.21
CA ASP A 151 -9.14 -30.44 -9.30
C ASP A 151 -9.49 -31.82 -8.72
N GLN A 152 -10.73 -32.26 -8.89
CA GLN A 152 -11.21 -33.59 -8.47
C GLN A 152 -10.50 -34.74 -9.23
N LYS A 153 -9.53 -34.41 -10.08
CA LYS A 153 -8.81 -35.39 -10.88
C LYS A 153 -7.75 -36.17 -10.10
N ALA A 154 -7.33 -35.66 -8.90
CA ALA A 154 -6.33 -36.32 -8.06
C ALA A 154 -6.92 -37.41 -7.13
N ALA A 155 -8.24 -37.53 -7.02
CA ALA A 155 -8.92 -38.48 -6.11
C ALA A 155 -9.36 -39.79 -6.81
N LYS A 156 -8.97 -40.01 -8.07
CA LYS A 156 -9.33 -41.22 -8.84
C LYS A 156 -8.09 -41.96 -9.39
N GLN A 157 -7.00 -41.98 -8.62
CA GLN A 157 -5.89 -42.90 -8.90
C GLN A 157 -5.60 -43.76 -7.67
#